data_85cae0dfbca845686f7b75200966d850
#
_entry.id   85cae0dfbca845686f7b75200966d850
#
_cell.length_a   1.000
_cell.length_b   1.000
_cell.length_c   1.000
_cell.angle_alpha   90.00
_cell.angle_beta   90.00
_cell.angle_gamma   90.00
#
_symmetry.space_group_name_H-M   'P 1'
#
loop_
_entity.id
_entity.type
_entity.pdbx_description
1 polymer ?
#
loop_
_entity_poly.entity_id
_entity_poly.type
_entity_poly.pdbx_seq_one_letter_code
_entity_poly.pdbx_strand_id
1 'polypeptide(L)'
;MDQSLSATLLDDLCTLVGKPLPERAEIRVWGMSGVERVTFPDGSTAVFKYAKEPFDREAQALRLAHQRGLPVPALHATALRDKWLGMLMDDLGTPVRDADDLDGVAAAVMLHAVRPACGLPLLDGAGLAALPGRALDHLQRLRKAERWVDCNDIETALGKISAAAGVRVQGATLDPFGWVHSEFHPTSVHVGENGWHLLDFARAFTGPGLIDLASYHGTTDVPSPFRMRVFLEQYVTAGGHEDALAARGGLAAEAWALGWHRMWAVEWFMEQAIRWIDDPAKDPAYIPVVRRHLGDVVQLLEV
;
A
#
# COMPACT_ATOMS: atom_id res chain seq x y z
N MET A 1 -13.97 14.81 4.00
CA MET A 1 -13.81 15.32 5.38
C MET A 1 -14.47 16.67 5.45
N ASP A 2 -15.10 17.03 6.58
CA ASP A 2 -15.59 18.38 6.82
C ASP A 2 -14.39 19.35 6.85
N GLN A 3 -14.46 20.46 6.14
CA GLN A 3 -13.41 21.48 6.12
C GLN A 3 -13.09 22.03 7.53
N SER A 4 -14.08 22.06 8.43
CA SER A 4 -13.90 22.48 9.82
C SER A 4 -12.97 21.54 10.58
N LEU A 5 -13.08 20.24 10.38
CA LEU A 5 -12.25 19.24 11.05
C LEU A 5 -10.79 19.26 10.55
N SER A 6 -10.56 19.44 9.23
CA SER A 6 -9.19 19.56 8.73
C SER A 6 -8.51 20.84 9.21
N ALA A 7 -9.26 21.94 9.30
CA ALA A 7 -8.75 23.19 9.86
C ALA A 7 -8.38 23.04 11.34
N THR A 8 -9.21 22.37 12.13
CA THR A 8 -8.94 22.13 13.55
C THR A 8 -7.72 21.20 13.76
N LEU A 9 -7.59 20.14 12.95
CA LEU A 9 -6.40 19.27 12.99
C LEU A 9 -5.12 20.05 12.68
N LEU A 10 -5.17 20.92 11.68
CA LEU A 10 -4.01 21.76 11.32
C LEU A 10 -3.67 22.74 12.43
N ASP A 11 -4.66 23.36 13.08
CA ASP A 11 -4.46 24.26 14.23
C ASP A 11 -3.78 23.54 15.41
N ASP A 12 -4.25 22.33 15.75
CA ASP A 12 -3.63 21.47 16.75
C ASP A 12 -2.14 21.20 16.40
N LEU A 13 -1.84 20.87 15.14
CA LEU A 13 -0.48 20.60 14.68
C LEU A 13 0.40 21.86 14.74
N CYS A 14 -0.12 23.01 14.31
CA CYS A 14 0.60 24.28 14.38
C CYS A 14 0.92 24.67 15.82
N THR A 15 -0.02 24.46 16.75
CA THR A 15 0.20 24.66 18.19
C THR A 15 1.32 23.78 18.70
N LEU A 16 1.37 22.50 18.32
CA LEU A 16 2.42 21.55 18.73
C LEU A 16 3.83 21.95 18.26
N VAL A 17 3.93 22.53 17.05
CA VAL A 17 5.24 22.99 16.51
C VAL A 17 5.54 24.45 16.80
N GLY A 18 4.65 25.18 17.49
CA GLY A 18 4.84 26.58 17.85
C GLY A 18 4.81 27.53 16.64
N LYS A 19 4.06 27.20 15.58
CA LYS A 19 3.93 28.01 14.38
C LYS A 19 2.51 28.60 14.24
N PRO A 20 2.37 29.79 13.62
CA PRO A 20 1.06 30.35 13.29
C PRO A 20 0.37 29.52 12.20
N LEU A 21 -0.94 29.73 12.00
CA LEU A 21 -1.69 29.09 10.93
C LEU A 21 -1.11 29.46 9.55
N PRO A 22 -0.88 28.47 8.67
CA PRO A 22 -0.33 28.68 7.33
C PRO A 22 -1.42 28.91 6.29
N GLU A 23 -1.02 29.38 5.10
CA GLU A 23 -1.79 29.22 3.88
C GLU A 23 -1.77 27.77 3.42
N ARG A 24 -2.87 27.29 2.79
CA ARG A 24 -3.06 25.89 2.38
C ARG A 24 -3.24 25.81 0.87
N ALA A 25 -2.55 24.86 0.24
CA ALA A 25 -2.71 24.50 -1.16
C ALA A 25 -2.92 23.00 -1.30
N GLU A 26 -4.06 22.60 -1.88
CA GLU A 26 -4.40 21.20 -2.08
C GLU A 26 -3.41 20.53 -3.07
N ILE A 27 -2.87 19.36 -2.70
CA ILE A 27 -2.13 18.48 -3.60
C ILE A 27 -3.05 17.35 -4.09
N ARG A 28 -3.72 16.67 -3.15
CA ARG A 28 -4.66 15.58 -3.44
C ARG A 28 -5.63 15.41 -2.29
N VAL A 29 -6.92 15.36 -2.57
CA VAL A 29 -7.96 15.09 -1.58
C VAL A 29 -8.94 14.04 -2.10
N TRP A 30 -9.32 13.09 -1.25
CA TRP A 30 -10.38 12.13 -1.49
C TRP A 30 -11.13 11.78 -0.19
N GLY A 31 -12.14 10.91 -0.24
CA GLY A 31 -13.06 10.68 0.88
C GLY A 31 -12.43 10.19 2.20
N MET A 32 -11.21 9.62 2.16
CA MET A 32 -10.57 9.01 3.33
C MET A 32 -9.24 9.64 3.72
N SER A 33 -8.65 10.47 2.88
CA SER A 33 -7.40 11.19 3.18
C SER A 33 -7.25 12.45 2.33
N GLY A 34 -6.37 13.34 2.77
CA GLY A 34 -5.95 14.50 1.99
C GLY A 34 -4.51 14.86 2.26
N VAL A 35 -3.88 15.45 1.27
CA VAL A 35 -2.51 15.94 1.29
C VAL A 35 -2.52 17.37 0.78
N GLU A 36 -1.96 18.28 1.56
CA GLU A 36 -1.89 19.70 1.25
C GLU A 36 -0.48 20.22 1.52
N ARG A 37 -0.01 21.11 0.68
CA ARG A 37 1.16 21.94 1.00
C ARG A 37 0.70 23.10 1.86
N VAL A 38 1.43 23.37 2.93
CA VAL A 38 1.19 24.50 3.80
C VAL A 38 2.37 25.47 3.78
N THR A 39 2.10 26.76 3.68
CA THR A 39 3.11 27.84 3.65
C THR A 39 2.91 28.72 4.87
N PHE A 40 3.89 28.74 5.77
CA PHE A 40 3.84 29.57 6.97
C PHE A 40 4.17 31.04 6.67
N PRO A 41 3.77 32.00 7.54
CA PRO A 41 4.08 33.41 7.35
C PRO A 41 5.58 33.76 7.29
N ASP A 42 6.44 32.88 7.83
CA ASP A 42 7.90 33.00 7.74
C ASP A 42 8.48 32.54 6.39
N GLY A 43 7.62 32.10 5.46
CA GLY A 43 7.98 31.58 4.15
C GLY A 43 8.40 30.11 4.14
N SER A 44 8.48 29.44 5.29
CA SER A 44 8.76 27.99 5.35
C SER A 44 7.56 27.19 4.90
N THR A 45 7.82 26.01 4.32
CA THR A 45 6.76 25.09 3.84
C THR A 45 6.78 23.78 4.60
N ALA A 46 5.65 23.08 4.61
CA ALA A 46 5.50 21.72 5.09
C ALA A 46 4.38 21.02 4.32
N VAL A 47 4.27 19.70 4.47
CA VAL A 47 3.12 18.93 4.00
C VAL A 47 2.22 18.61 5.19
N PHE A 48 0.96 18.97 5.08
CA PHE A 48 -0.12 18.54 5.95
C PHE A 48 -0.85 17.37 5.30
N LYS A 49 -0.74 16.19 5.90
CA LYS A 49 -1.48 14.99 5.50
C LYS A 49 -2.46 14.62 6.59
N TYR A 50 -3.67 14.26 6.20
CA TYR A 50 -4.68 13.76 7.13
C TYR A 50 -5.35 12.51 6.55
N ALA A 51 -5.68 11.56 7.42
CA ALA A 51 -6.29 10.31 7.03
C ALA A 51 -7.13 9.71 8.16
N LYS A 52 -8.19 8.97 7.79
CA LYS A 52 -8.97 8.16 8.74
C LYS A 52 -8.61 6.69 8.63
N GLU A 53 -9.09 5.89 9.58
CA GLU A 53 -9.00 4.44 9.49
C GLU A 53 -9.40 3.93 8.09
N PRO A 54 -8.62 3.03 7.45
CA PRO A 54 -7.52 2.24 7.98
C PRO A 54 -6.11 2.87 7.77
N PHE A 55 -6.02 4.15 7.41
CA PHE A 55 -4.77 4.86 7.11
C PHE A 55 -4.20 5.63 8.32
N ASP A 56 -4.83 5.52 9.49
CA ASP A 56 -4.47 6.23 10.72
C ASP A 56 -3.16 5.74 11.38
N ARG A 57 -2.54 4.67 10.86
CA ARG A 57 -1.27 4.12 11.36
C ARG A 57 -0.03 4.67 10.66
N GLU A 58 -0.19 5.50 9.64
CA GLU A 58 0.93 5.99 8.83
C GLU A 58 1.99 6.73 9.67
N ALA A 59 1.58 7.55 10.63
CA ALA A 59 2.51 8.26 11.49
C ALA A 59 3.44 7.32 12.27
N GLN A 60 2.93 6.15 12.71
CA GLN A 60 3.74 5.15 13.39
C GLN A 60 4.74 4.52 12.41
N ALA A 61 4.29 4.15 11.22
CA ALA A 61 5.14 3.55 10.20
C ALA A 61 6.26 4.51 9.76
N LEU A 62 5.94 5.79 9.53
CA LEU A 62 6.93 6.83 9.17
C LEU A 62 7.97 7.03 10.27
N ARG A 63 7.57 7.10 11.56
CA ARG A 63 8.53 7.20 12.67
C ARG A 63 9.46 6.00 12.73
N LEU A 64 8.93 4.79 12.56
CA LEU A 64 9.72 3.58 12.54
C LEU A 64 10.67 3.54 11.34
N ALA A 65 10.22 3.96 10.15
CA ALA A 65 11.03 4.06 8.95
C ALA A 65 12.21 5.04 9.15
N HIS A 66 11.91 6.23 9.65
CA HIS A 66 12.91 7.25 9.94
C HIS A 66 13.95 6.76 10.99
N GLN A 67 13.51 6.14 12.09
CA GLN A 67 14.38 5.57 13.11
C GLN A 67 15.31 4.47 12.58
N ARG A 68 14.95 3.83 11.49
CA ARG A 68 15.73 2.77 10.82
C ARG A 68 16.59 3.30 9.69
N GLY A 69 16.63 4.63 9.48
CA GLY A 69 17.44 5.28 8.46
C GLY A 69 16.89 5.17 7.04
N LEU A 70 15.61 4.81 6.88
CA LEU A 70 14.96 4.88 5.57
C LEU A 70 14.76 6.35 5.18
N PRO A 71 15.01 6.73 3.91
CA PRO A 71 14.75 8.06 3.40
C PRO A 71 13.25 8.28 3.27
N VAL A 72 12.67 8.90 4.28
CA VAL A 72 11.25 9.26 4.39
C VAL A 72 11.15 10.72 4.85
N PRO A 73 10.05 11.44 4.57
CA PRO A 73 9.86 12.78 5.12
C PRO A 73 9.90 12.76 6.65
N ALA A 74 10.61 13.71 7.25
CA ALA A 74 10.62 13.85 8.71
C ALA A 74 9.20 14.29 9.19
N LEU A 75 8.74 13.65 10.26
CA LEU A 75 7.45 13.93 10.86
C LEU A 75 7.62 14.94 11.99
N HIS A 76 7.11 16.18 11.83
CA HIS A 76 7.24 17.26 12.78
C HIS A 76 6.23 17.18 13.92
N ALA A 77 4.96 16.89 13.60
CA ALA A 77 3.89 16.74 14.57
C ALA A 77 2.82 15.76 14.08
N THR A 78 2.07 15.21 15.06
CA THR A 78 0.87 14.40 14.79
C THR A 78 -0.23 14.75 15.78
N ALA A 79 -1.47 14.77 15.30
CA ALA A 79 -2.65 14.94 16.12
C ALA A 79 -3.70 13.91 15.73
N LEU A 80 -4.54 13.49 16.68
CA LEU A 80 -5.66 12.59 16.44
C LEU A 80 -6.94 13.28 16.91
N ARG A 81 -7.93 13.41 16.03
CA ARG A 81 -9.23 14.01 16.37
C ARG A 81 -10.35 13.31 15.61
N ASP A 82 -11.39 12.89 16.29
CA ASP A 82 -12.57 12.22 15.70
C ASP A 82 -12.20 11.08 14.72
N LYS A 83 -11.21 10.24 15.10
CA LYS A 83 -10.66 9.14 14.31
C LYS A 83 -9.91 9.58 13.04
N TRP A 84 -9.58 10.85 12.90
CA TRP A 84 -8.71 11.36 11.86
C TRP A 84 -7.32 11.61 12.44
N LEU A 85 -6.33 11.06 11.78
CA LEU A 85 -4.93 11.37 12.00
C LEU A 85 -4.57 12.60 11.18
N GLY A 86 -3.96 13.61 11.83
CA GLY A 86 -3.26 14.71 11.17
C GLY A 86 -1.76 14.54 11.34
N MET A 87 -1.00 14.83 10.29
CA MET A 87 0.46 14.79 10.26
C MET A 87 1.00 16.05 9.61
N LEU A 88 2.00 16.64 10.21
CA LEU A 88 2.81 17.71 9.62
C LEU A 88 4.21 17.15 9.36
N MET A 89 4.68 17.20 8.12
CA MET A 89 5.94 16.58 7.70
C MET A 89 6.71 17.47 6.72
N ASP A 90 7.95 17.09 6.41
CA ASP A 90 8.78 17.80 5.44
C ASP A 90 8.05 17.99 4.10
N ASP A 91 8.19 19.18 3.52
CA ASP A 91 7.87 19.43 2.11
C ASP A 91 9.12 19.12 1.28
N LEU A 92 9.08 18.01 0.56
CA LEU A 92 10.18 17.59 -0.32
C LEU A 92 10.23 18.39 -1.65
N GLY A 93 9.30 19.35 -1.83
CA GLY A 93 9.19 20.11 -3.05
C GLY A 93 8.54 19.34 -4.20
N THR A 94 8.85 19.79 -5.42
CA THR A 94 8.41 19.10 -6.64
C THR A 94 9.46 18.06 -7.02
N PRO A 95 9.08 16.82 -7.40
CA PRO A 95 10.05 15.85 -7.87
C PRO A 95 10.73 16.36 -9.14
N VAL A 96 12.01 16.09 -9.28
CA VAL A 96 12.82 16.49 -10.47
C VAL A 96 12.51 15.62 -11.68
N ARG A 97 11.99 14.42 -11.46
CA ARG A 97 11.49 13.48 -12.48
C ARG A 97 10.61 12.42 -11.82
N ASP A 98 9.87 11.69 -12.60
CA ASP A 98 9.21 10.47 -12.14
C ASP A 98 10.23 9.38 -11.79
N ALA A 99 9.89 8.53 -10.83
CA ALA A 99 10.71 7.40 -10.47
C ALA A 99 10.66 6.32 -11.56
N ASP A 100 11.80 5.70 -11.84
CA ASP A 100 11.95 4.60 -12.77
C ASP A 100 12.18 3.25 -12.06
N ASP A 101 12.40 2.17 -12.83
CA ASP A 101 12.61 0.83 -12.28
C ASP A 101 13.89 0.77 -11.40
N LEU A 102 14.94 1.56 -11.71
CA LEU A 102 16.17 1.59 -10.90
C LEU A 102 15.96 2.27 -9.55
N ASP A 103 15.17 3.35 -9.51
CA ASP A 103 14.78 3.99 -8.24
C ASP A 103 13.96 3.02 -7.38
N GLY A 104 13.01 2.31 -8.00
CA GLY A 104 12.22 1.28 -7.32
C GLY A 104 13.09 0.15 -6.76
N VAL A 105 14.04 -0.33 -7.54
CA VAL A 105 15.01 -1.35 -7.10
C VAL A 105 15.82 -0.84 -5.91
N ALA A 106 16.40 0.36 -5.99
CA ALA A 106 17.21 0.93 -4.92
C ALA A 106 16.39 1.10 -3.62
N ALA A 107 15.17 1.61 -3.76
CA ALA A 107 14.26 1.80 -2.64
C ALA A 107 13.85 0.46 -1.99
N ALA A 108 13.55 -0.56 -2.81
CA ALA A 108 13.19 -1.89 -2.33
C ALA A 108 14.36 -2.58 -1.60
N VAL A 109 15.58 -2.47 -2.11
CA VAL A 109 16.79 -3.03 -1.44
C VAL A 109 16.95 -2.41 -0.06
N MET A 110 16.85 -1.09 0.07
CA MET A 110 16.95 -0.43 1.38
C MET A 110 15.81 -0.80 2.32
N LEU A 111 14.57 -0.82 1.81
CA LEU A 111 13.39 -1.15 2.61
C LEU A 111 13.46 -2.58 3.14
N HIS A 112 13.78 -3.54 2.29
CA HIS A 112 13.81 -4.96 2.66
C HIS A 112 15.04 -5.35 3.50
N ALA A 113 16.11 -4.54 3.51
CA ALA A 113 17.25 -4.72 4.42
C ALA A 113 16.91 -4.32 5.87
N VAL A 114 15.82 -3.59 6.09
CA VAL A 114 15.40 -3.15 7.42
C VAL A 114 14.64 -4.27 8.12
N ARG A 115 15.08 -4.63 9.33
CA ARG A 115 14.37 -5.63 10.15
C ARG A 115 12.95 -5.15 10.45
N PRO A 116 11.94 -6.05 10.41
CA PRO A 116 10.58 -5.73 10.75
C PRO A 116 10.49 -5.02 12.09
N ALA A 117 9.72 -3.95 12.16
CA ALA A 117 9.45 -3.26 13.41
C ALA A 117 8.31 -3.94 14.16
N CYS A 118 8.44 -4.11 15.48
CA CYS A 118 7.30 -4.47 16.32
C CYS A 118 6.18 -3.43 16.16
N GLY A 119 4.95 -3.89 15.96
CA GLY A 119 3.77 -3.01 15.87
C GLY A 119 3.17 -2.84 14.48
N LEU A 120 3.82 -3.34 13.42
CA LEU A 120 3.17 -3.45 12.11
C LEU A 120 2.27 -4.72 12.07
N PRO A 121 1.14 -4.68 11.34
CA PRO A 121 0.33 -5.88 11.09
C PRO A 121 1.19 -6.98 10.46
N LEU A 122 0.87 -8.24 10.73
CA LEU A 122 1.56 -9.40 10.14
C LEU A 122 0.71 -10.02 9.03
N LEU A 123 1.31 -10.20 7.85
CA LEU A 123 0.76 -10.94 6.72
C LEU A 123 1.76 -12.04 6.33
N ASP A 124 1.76 -13.12 7.08
CA ASP A 124 2.55 -14.34 6.79
C ASP A 124 1.83 -15.30 5.83
N GLY A 125 2.35 -16.52 5.68
CA GLY A 125 1.73 -17.53 4.84
C GLY A 125 0.29 -17.86 5.26
N ALA A 126 -0.02 -17.91 6.55
CA ALA A 126 -1.38 -18.12 7.03
C ALA A 126 -2.28 -16.92 6.71
N GLY A 127 -1.76 -15.71 6.88
CA GLY A 127 -2.45 -14.48 6.50
C GLY A 127 -2.75 -14.40 5.00
N LEU A 128 -1.79 -14.77 4.14
CA LEU A 128 -1.99 -14.84 2.68
C LEU A 128 -3.04 -15.91 2.32
N ALA A 129 -2.93 -17.12 2.89
CA ALA A 129 -3.88 -18.21 2.63
C ALA A 129 -5.31 -17.84 3.05
N ALA A 130 -5.49 -16.95 4.02
CA ALA A 130 -6.79 -16.48 4.49
C ALA A 130 -7.42 -15.40 3.59
N LEU A 131 -6.65 -14.75 2.68
CA LEU A 131 -7.16 -13.66 1.83
C LEU A 131 -8.41 -14.06 1.01
N PRO A 132 -8.43 -15.21 0.30
CA PRO A 132 -9.61 -15.59 -0.46
C PRO A 132 -10.85 -15.80 0.42
N GLY A 133 -10.67 -16.37 1.62
CA GLY A 133 -11.76 -16.55 2.59
C GLY A 133 -12.32 -15.20 3.09
N ARG A 134 -11.44 -14.24 3.43
CA ARG A 134 -11.87 -12.89 3.80
C ARG A 134 -12.63 -12.19 2.67
N ALA A 135 -12.16 -12.34 1.44
CA ALA A 135 -12.85 -11.80 0.26
C ALA A 135 -14.24 -12.45 0.06
N LEU A 136 -14.38 -13.76 0.32
CA LEU A 136 -15.69 -14.44 0.33
C LEU A 136 -16.61 -13.87 1.42
N ASP A 137 -16.09 -13.61 2.61
CA ASP A 137 -16.86 -12.99 3.69
C ASP A 137 -17.35 -11.58 3.30
N HIS A 138 -16.51 -10.79 2.63
CA HIS A 138 -16.91 -9.49 2.10
C HIS A 138 -18.01 -9.63 1.04
N LEU A 139 -17.90 -10.59 0.12
CA LEU A 139 -18.94 -10.86 -0.88
C LEU A 139 -20.27 -11.24 -0.23
N GLN A 140 -20.24 -12.08 0.80
CA GLN A 140 -21.45 -12.46 1.53
C GLN A 140 -22.12 -11.26 2.23
N ARG A 141 -21.31 -10.36 2.79
CA ARG A 141 -21.82 -9.11 3.42
C ARG A 141 -22.44 -8.19 2.37
N LEU A 142 -21.78 -8.01 1.21
CA LEU A 142 -22.31 -7.23 0.09
C LEU A 142 -23.65 -7.80 -0.39
N ARG A 143 -23.77 -9.13 -0.54
CA ARG A 143 -25.03 -9.79 -0.93
C ARG A 143 -26.14 -9.63 0.12
N LYS A 144 -25.82 -9.68 1.42
CA LYS A 144 -26.78 -9.39 2.49
C LYS A 144 -27.31 -7.96 2.45
N ALA A 145 -26.52 -7.03 1.90
CA ALA A 145 -26.91 -5.66 1.65
C ALA A 145 -27.56 -5.47 0.25
N GLU A 146 -27.99 -6.56 -0.39
CA GLU A 146 -28.59 -6.58 -1.75
C GLU A 146 -27.66 -5.99 -2.84
N ARG A 147 -26.35 -6.06 -2.59
CA ARG A 147 -25.31 -5.62 -3.52
C ARG A 147 -24.56 -6.84 -4.09
N TRP A 148 -23.96 -6.73 -5.25
CA TRP A 148 -23.15 -7.77 -5.91
C TRP A 148 -23.85 -9.15 -6.04
N VAL A 149 -25.20 -9.16 -6.16
CA VAL A 149 -26.00 -10.40 -6.15
C VAL A 149 -25.68 -11.32 -7.31
N ASP A 150 -25.34 -10.75 -8.48
CA ASP A 150 -25.06 -11.50 -9.72
C ASP A 150 -23.56 -11.79 -9.93
N CYS A 151 -22.79 -11.88 -8.82
CA CYS A 151 -21.34 -12.10 -8.86
C CYS A 151 -20.94 -13.54 -8.47
N ASN A 152 -21.63 -14.56 -9.04
CA ASN A 152 -21.31 -15.98 -8.78
C ASN A 152 -19.96 -16.40 -9.38
N ASP A 153 -19.52 -15.73 -10.44
CA ASP A 153 -18.20 -15.88 -11.04
C ASP A 153 -17.07 -15.50 -10.05
N ILE A 154 -17.26 -14.41 -9.28
CA ILE A 154 -16.33 -13.99 -8.23
C ILE A 154 -16.26 -15.05 -7.12
N GLU A 155 -17.40 -15.56 -6.65
CA GLU A 155 -17.46 -16.61 -5.65
C GLU A 155 -16.74 -17.89 -6.11
N THR A 156 -17.01 -18.31 -7.37
CA THR A 156 -16.38 -19.49 -7.97
C THR A 156 -14.85 -19.34 -8.03
N ALA A 157 -14.35 -18.18 -8.48
CA ALA A 157 -12.92 -17.92 -8.54
C ALA A 157 -12.27 -17.93 -7.15
N LEU A 158 -12.87 -17.23 -6.19
CA LEU A 158 -12.39 -17.20 -4.80
C LEU A 158 -12.38 -18.61 -4.17
N GLY A 159 -13.39 -19.44 -4.46
CA GLY A 159 -13.47 -20.83 -3.99
C GLY A 159 -12.29 -21.66 -4.52
N LYS A 160 -11.95 -21.55 -5.80
CA LYS A 160 -10.79 -22.25 -6.41
C LYS A 160 -9.48 -21.81 -5.77
N ILE A 161 -9.29 -20.48 -5.63
CA ILE A 161 -8.07 -19.92 -5.04
C ILE A 161 -7.95 -20.39 -3.58
N SER A 162 -9.04 -20.38 -2.81
CA SER A 162 -9.07 -20.82 -1.42
C SER A 162 -8.67 -22.29 -1.28
N ALA A 163 -9.15 -23.15 -2.17
CA ALA A 163 -8.81 -24.57 -2.17
C ALA A 163 -7.30 -24.84 -2.41
N ALA A 164 -6.66 -24.03 -3.22
CA ALA A 164 -5.23 -24.16 -3.55
C ALA A 164 -4.32 -23.35 -2.60
N ALA A 165 -4.86 -22.43 -1.82
CA ALA A 165 -4.11 -21.43 -1.05
C ALA A 165 -3.04 -22.08 -0.14
N GLY A 166 -3.36 -23.17 0.56
CA GLY A 166 -2.41 -23.86 1.44
C GLY A 166 -1.14 -24.36 0.76
N VAL A 167 -1.22 -24.75 -0.51
CA VAL A 167 -0.05 -25.12 -1.32
C VAL A 167 0.63 -23.87 -1.89
N ARG A 168 -0.14 -22.95 -2.43
CA ARG A 168 0.36 -21.75 -3.13
C ARG A 168 1.05 -20.73 -2.21
N VAL A 169 0.82 -20.76 -0.89
CA VAL A 169 1.53 -19.90 0.07
C VAL A 169 2.88 -20.46 0.53
N GLN A 170 3.24 -21.68 0.16
CA GLN A 170 4.53 -22.24 0.57
C GLN A 170 5.67 -21.34 0.10
N GLY A 171 6.65 -21.14 0.98
CA GLY A 171 7.76 -20.20 0.76
C GLY A 171 7.42 -18.73 1.01
N ALA A 172 6.24 -18.39 1.54
CA ALA A 172 5.89 -17.01 1.86
C ALA A 172 6.85 -16.33 2.86
N THR A 173 7.54 -17.11 3.70
CA THR A 173 8.51 -16.61 4.69
C THR A 173 9.95 -16.63 4.19
N LEU A 174 10.22 -17.03 2.95
CA LEU A 174 11.54 -16.85 2.34
C LEU A 174 11.81 -15.36 2.14
N ASP A 175 13.07 -14.98 2.26
CA ASP A 175 13.49 -13.60 2.04
C ASP A 175 13.20 -13.11 0.60
N PRO A 176 12.91 -11.81 0.43
CA PRO A 176 12.75 -10.82 1.48
C PRO A 176 11.45 -11.00 2.27
N PHE A 177 11.56 -11.33 3.55
CA PHE A 177 10.41 -11.35 4.46
C PHE A 177 10.65 -10.33 5.58
N GLY A 178 9.84 -9.31 5.62
CA GLY A 178 10.07 -8.22 6.58
C GLY A 178 9.13 -7.06 6.39
N TRP A 179 9.68 -5.87 6.31
CA TRP A 179 8.90 -4.68 6.08
C TRP A 179 8.33 -4.67 4.65
N VAL A 180 7.03 -4.48 4.52
CA VAL A 180 6.31 -4.29 3.26
C VAL A 180 5.63 -2.92 3.28
N HIS A 181 5.88 -2.12 2.27
CA HIS A 181 5.27 -0.81 2.07
C HIS A 181 3.79 -0.91 1.73
N SER A 182 3.44 -1.93 0.94
CA SER A 182 2.10 -2.29 0.46
C SER A 182 1.51 -1.42 -0.66
N GLU A 183 1.92 -0.17 -0.76
CA GLU A 183 1.55 0.75 -1.85
C GLU A 183 2.83 1.18 -2.58
N PHE A 184 3.73 0.23 -2.82
CA PHE A 184 5.03 0.45 -3.43
C PHE A 184 4.88 0.55 -4.96
N HIS A 185 4.87 1.77 -5.48
CA HIS A 185 4.78 2.07 -6.90
C HIS A 185 5.52 3.38 -7.21
N PRO A 186 5.79 3.73 -8.49
CA PRO A 186 6.61 4.89 -8.84
C PRO A 186 6.16 6.19 -8.17
N THR A 187 4.86 6.41 -7.98
CA THR A 187 4.35 7.64 -7.33
C THR A 187 4.55 7.67 -5.81
N SER A 188 4.95 6.54 -5.19
CA SER A 188 5.35 6.48 -3.78
C SER A 188 6.85 6.69 -3.58
N VAL A 189 7.61 6.89 -4.66
CA VAL A 189 9.03 7.22 -4.65
C VAL A 189 9.19 8.64 -5.16
N HIS A 190 9.44 9.59 -4.26
CA HIS A 190 9.72 10.96 -4.61
C HIS A 190 11.19 11.13 -4.98
N VAL A 191 11.51 11.50 -6.20
CA VAL A 191 12.89 11.73 -6.65
C VAL A 191 13.18 13.23 -6.62
N GLY A 192 13.94 13.67 -5.60
CA GLY A 192 14.39 15.03 -5.43
C GLY A 192 15.84 15.25 -5.89
N GLU A 193 16.35 16.48 -5.77
CA GLU A 193 17.73 16.83 -6.14
C GLU A 193 18.80 16.05 -5.32
N ASN A 194 18.48 15.69 -4.09
CA ASN A 194 19.39 15.03 -3.16
C ASN A 194 19.15 13.52 -3.02
N GLY A 195 18.43 12.91 -3.96
CA GLY A 195 18.05 11.50 -3.94
C GLY A 195 16.56 11.29 -3.83
N TRP A 196 16.17 10.06 -3.48
CA TRP A 196 14.76 9.68 -3.39
C TRP A 196 14.30 9.52 -1.93
N HIS A 197 12.98 9.67 -1.74
CA HIS A 197 12.29 9.42 -0.48
C HIS A 197 11.08 8.53 -0.73
N LEU A 198 10.80 7.62 0.21
CA LEU A 198 9.58 6.83 0.22
C LEU A 198 8.45 7.59 0.91
N LEU A 199 7.29 7.60 0.28
CA LEU A 199 6.06 8.26 0.74
C LEU A 199 4.97 7.22 0.98
N ASP A 200 3.94 7.58 1.74
CA ASP A 200 2.66 6.86 1.81
C ASP A 200 2.74 5.46 2.45
N PHE A 201 3.22 5.41 3.70
CA PHE A 201 3.30 4.18 4.51
C PHE A 201 1.97 3.78 5.18
N ALA A 202 0.85 4.30 4.70
CA ALA A 202 -0.44 4.19 5.38
C ALA A 202 -0.89 2.75 5.66
N ARG A 203 -0.47 1.81 4.81
CA ARG A 203 -0.85 0.38 4.90
C ARG A 203 0.34 -0.57 5.08
N ALA A 204 1.47 -0.06 5.55
CA ALA A 204 2.66 -0.87 5.77
C ALA A 204 2.39 -2.04 6.73
N PHE A 205 2.99 -3.19 6.46
CA PHE A 205 2.88 -4.39 7.27
C PHE A 205 4.18 -5.20 7.30
N THR A 206 4.24 -6.25 8.09
CA THR A 206 5.30 -7.26 8.06
C THR A 206 4.84 -8.44 7.22
N GLY A 207 5.60 -8.84 6.19
CA GLY A 207 5.22 -9.92 5.29
C GLY A 207 6.24 -10.14 4.16
N PRO A 208 5.83 -10.85 3.07
CA PRO A 208 6.70 -11.10 1.94
C PRO A 208 6.97 -9.82 1.14
N GLY A 209 8.21 -9.36 1.06
CA GLY A 209 8.61 -8.19 0.28
C GLY A 209 8.37 -8.33 -1.24
N LEU A 210 8.17 -9.55 -1.73
CA LEU A 210 7.73 -9.78 -3.11
C LEU A 210 6.40 -9.11 -3.44
N ILE A 211 5.55 -8.81 -2.44
CA ILE A 211 4.31 -8.04 -2.63
C ILE A 211 4.65 -6.61 -3.08
N ASP A 212 5.66 -5.96 -2.48
CA ASP A 212 6.11 -4.64 -2.90
C ASP A 212 6.68 -4.65 -4.31
N LEU A 213 7.58 -5.60 -4.59
CA LEU A 213 8.19 -5.73 -5.90
C LEU A 213 7.13 -5.96 -7.00
N ALA A 214 6.08 -6.75 -6.72
CA ALA A 214 4.96 -6.93 -7.63
C ALA A 214 4.06 -5.68 -7.75
N SER A 215 3.95 -4.88 -6.69
CA SER A 215 3.17 -3.65 -6.66
C SER A 215 3.79 -2.55 -7.53
N TYR A 216 5.12 -2.52 -7.67
CA TYR A 216 5.84 -1.45 -8.33
C TYR A 216 5.39 -1.20 -9.79
N HIS A 217 5.09 -2.25 -10.53
CA HIS A 217 4.58 -2.16 -11.89
C HIS A 217 3.07 -1.90 -11.98
N GLY A 218 2.43 -1.63 -10.85
CA GLY A 218 1.05 -1.19 -10.75
C GLY A 218 0.02 -2.31 -10.70
N THR A 219 -1.10 -1.98 -10.08
CA THR A 219 -2.28 -2.85 -9.97
C THR A 219 -3.23 -2.72 -11.15
N THR A 220 -3.15 -1.62 -11.91
CA THR A 220 -4.08 -1.33 -13.00
C THR A 220 -3.70 -1.96 -14.33
N ASP A 221 -2.41 -2.23 -14.54
CA ASP A 221 -1.90 -2.80 -15.78
C ASP A 221 -2.05 -4.33 -15.82
N VAL A 222 -2.01 -4.88 -17.03
CA VAL A 222 -1.95 -6.34 -17.21
C VAL A 222 -0.63 -6.84 -16.59
N PRO A 223 -0.68 -7.84 -15.68
CA PRO A 223 0.53 -8.36 -15.06
C PRO A 223 1.44 -9.02 -16.10
N SER A 224 2.73 -8.72 -16.04
CA SER A 224 3.75 -9.29 -16.93
C SER A 224 4.78 -10.08 -16.12
N PRO A 225 4.70 -11.43 -16.08
CA PRO A 225 5.72 -12.24 -15.41
C PRO A 225 7.13 -11.99 -15.96
N PHE A 226 7.26 -11.75 -17.26
CA PHE A 226 8.56 -11.42 -17.87
C PHE A 226 9.15 -10.12 -17.28
N ARG A 227 8.37 -9.04 -17.26
CA ARG A 227 8.83 -7.76 -16.70
C ARG A 227 9.13 -7.90 -15.20
N MET A 228 8.28 -8.62 -14.48
CA MET A 228 8.50 -8.90 -13.06
C MET A 228 9.79 -9.69 -12.82
N ARG A 229 10.09 -10.69 -13.65
CA ARG A 229 11.34 -11.46 -13.56
C ARG A 229 12.56 -10.55 -13.73
N VAL A 230 12.56 -9.69 -14.74
CA VAL A 230 13.65 -8.72 -14.96
C VAL A 230 13.82 -7.80 -13.74
N PHE A 231 12.73 -7.33 -13.16
CA PHE A 231 12.77 -6.47 -11.97
C PHE A 231 13.33 -7.19 -10.74
N LEU A 232 12.98 -8.47 -10.53
CA LEU A 232 13.55 -9.30 -9.47
C LEU A 232 15.05 -9.53 -9.67
N GLU A 233 15.51 -9.75 -10.90
CA GLU A 233 16.93 -9.92 -11.22
C GLU A 233 17.72 -8.63 -10.96
N GLN A 234 17.15 -7.48 -11.32
CA GLN A 234 17.74 -6.17 -10.99
C GLN A 234 17.80 -5.95 -9.48
N TYR A 235 16.75 -6.30 -8.73
CA TYR A 235 16.71 -6.21 -7.28
C TYR A 235 17.83 -7.04 -6.62
N VAL A 236 18.01 -8.29 -7.03
CA VAL A 236 19.08 -9.15 -6.52
C VAL A 236 20.47 -8.62 -6.91
N THR A 237 20.63 -8.18 -8.16
CA THR A 237 21.90 -7.59 -8.64
C THR A 237 22.29 -6.33 -7.87
N ALA A 238 21.32 -5.53 -7.43
CA ALA A 238 21.53 -4.33 -6.61
C ALA A 238 21.80 -4.62 -5.12
N GLY A 239 21.87 -5.89 -4.71
CA GLY A 239 22.17 -6.31 -3.34
C GLY A 239 20.93 -6.71 -2.52
N GLY A 240 19.78 -6.91 -3.17
CA GLY A 240 18.61 -7.51 -2.53
C GLY A 240 18.79 -9.00 -2.26
N HIS A 241 17.84 -9.59 -1.55
CA HIS A 241 17.89 -10.99 -1.15
C HIS A 241 17.81 -11.94 -2.34
N GLU A 242 18.72 -12.92 -2.44
CA GLU A 242 18.78 -13.91 -3.53
C GLU A 242 17.53 -14.79 -3.60
N ASP A 243 16.91 -15.10 -2.46
CA ASP A 243 15.66 -15.85 -2.37
C ASP A 243 14.46 -15.15 -3.03
N ALA A 244 14.61 -13.88 -3.44
CA ALA A 244 13.61 -13.22 -4.27
C ALA A 244 13.38 -13.91 -5.61
N LEU A 245 14.36 -14.68 -6.11
CA LEU A 245 14.29 -15.47 -7.34
C LEU A 245 13.87 -16.93 -7.11
N ALA A 246 13.73 -17.35 -5.84
CA ALA A 246 13.39 -18.74 -5.51
C ALA A 246 11.92 -19.05 -5.83
N ALA A 247 11.67 -20.23 -6.37
CA ALA A 247 10.32 -20.74 -6.60
C ALA A 247 9.56 -20.87 -5.27
N ARG A 248 8.26 -20.54 -5.27
CA ARG A 248 7.39 -20.56 -4.09
C ARG A 248 6.05 -21.17 -4.43
N GLY A 249 5.53 -22.03 -3.58
CA GLY A 249 4.23 -22.69 -3.78
C GLY A 249 4.14 -23.49 -5.08
N GLY A 250 5.29 -24.00 -5.59
CA GLY A 250 5.37 -24.72 -6.86
C GLY A 250 5.34 -23.82 -8.10
N LEU A 251 5.48 -22.49 -7.94
CA LEU A 251 5.43 -21.49 -9.00
C LEU A 251 6.77 -20.76 -9.13
N ALA A 252 7.05 -20.18 -10.29
CA ALA A 252 8.13 -19.22 -10.46
C ALA A 252 7.88 -18.00 -9.57
N ALA A 253 8.96 -17.37 -9.05
CA ALA A 253 8.88 -16.28 -8.08
C ALA A 253 8.01 -15.10 -8.59
N GLU A 254 8.17 -14.75 -9.86
CA GLU A 254 7.42 -13.67 -10.51
C GLU A 254 5.91 -13.94 -10.60
N ALA A 255 5.52 -15.19 -10.89
CA ALA A 255 4.12 -15.58 -10.94
C ALA A 255 3.51 -15.60 -9.54
N TRP A 256 4.23 -16.13 -8.56
CA TRP A 256 3.84 -16.14 -7.15
C TRP A 256 3.64 -14.70 -6.61
N ALA A 257 4.61 -13.83 -6.86
CA ALA A 257 4.57 -12.44 -6.40
C ALA A 257 3.37 -11.68 -6.96
N LEU A 258 3.21 -11.70 -8.28
CA LEU A 258 2.09 -11.05 -8.98
C LEU A 258 0.75 -11.64 -8.55
N GLY A 259 0.63 -12.96 -8.43
CA GLY A 259 -0.60 -13.62 -8.05
C GLY A 259 -1.05 -13.24 -6.63
N TRP A 260 -0.16 -13.28 -5.64
CA TRP A 260 -0.52 -12.89 -4.27
C TRP A 260 -0.72 -11.39 -4.11
N HIS A 261 0.01 -10.55 -4.82
CA HIS A 261 -0.26 -9.11 -4.86
C HIS A 261 -1.67 -8.84 -5.41
N ARG A 262 -2.09 -9.50 -6.51
CA ARG A 262 -3.44 -9.36 -7.05
C ARG A 262 -4.50 -9.85 -6.06
N MET A 263 -4.27 -10.97 -5.36
CA MET A 263 -5.20 -11.47 -4.35
C MET A 263 -5.32 -10.51 -3.17
N TRP A 264 -4.21 -9.91 -2.73
CA TRP A 264 -4.21 -8.88 -1.70
C TRP A 264 -5.01 -7.64 -2.15
N ALA A 265 -4.85 -7.22 -3.41
CA ALA A 265 -5.62 -6.12 -3.98
C ALA A 265 -7.12 -6.43 -4.07
N VAL A 266 -7.51 -7.67 -4.46
CA VAL A 266 -8.92 -8.11 -4.48
C VAL A 266 -9.56 -7.95 -3.11
N GLU A 267 -8.93 -8.50 -2.08
CA GLU A 267 -9.47 -8.41 -0.72
C GLU A 267 -9.63 -6.95 -0.28
N TRP A 268 -8.64 -6.10 -0.57
CA TRP A 268 -8.70 -4.68 -0.27
C TRP A 268 -9.84 -3.95 -1.01
N PHE A 269 -10.03 -4.17 -2.32
CA PHE A 269 -11.13 -3.55 -3.06
C PHE A 269 -12.50 -3.96 -2.52
N MET A 270 -12.66 -5.22 -2.13
CA MET A 270 -13.91 -5.72 -1.57
C MET A 270 -14.14 -5.18 -0.14
N GLU A 271 -13.10 -5.06 0.68
CA GLU A 271 -13.19 -4.40 1.99
C GLU A 271 -13.55 -2.91 1.85
N GLN A 272 -12.98 -2.20 0.87
CA GLN A 272 -13.37 -0.82 0.57
C GLN A 272 -14.86 -0.72 0.24
N ALA A 273 -15.35 -1.60 -0.62
CA ALA A 273 -16.73 -1.56 -1.07
C ALA A 273 -17.74 -1.74 0.07
N ILE A 274 -17.41 -2.57 1.10
CA ILE A 274 -18.35 -2.91 2.18
C ILE A 274 -18.10 -2.17 3.49
N ARG A 275 -16.89 -1.65 3.72
CA ARG A 275 -16.53 -1.13 5.04
C ARG A 275 -16.10 0.34 5.04
N TRP A 276 -15.27 0.73 4.08
CA TRP A 276 -14.59 2.01 4.15
C TRP A 276 -15.25 3.10 3.32
N ILE A 277 -15.68 2.79 2.12
CA ILE A 277 -16.40 3.70 1.24
C ILE A 277 -17.91 3.47 1.39
N ASP A 278 -18.33 2.20 1.38
CA ASP A 278 -19.71 1.74 1.59
C ASP A 278 -20.75 2.54 0.78
N ASP A 279 -20.40 2.81 -0.49
CA ASP A 279 -21.24 3.56 -1.43
C ASP A 279 -21.67 2.63 -2.58
N PRO A 280 -22.94 2.18 -2.64
CA PRO A 280 -23.45 1.34 -3.73
C PRO A 280 -23.27 1.94 -5.13
N ALA A 281 -23.23 3.27 -5.25
CA ALA A 281 -23.00 3.94 -6.53
C ALA A 281 -21.62 3.64 -7.12
N LYS A 282 -20.68 3.16 -6.31
CA LYS A 282 -19.31 2.78 -6.73
C LYS A 282 -19.21 1.32 -7.18
N ASP A 283 -20.21 0.47 -6.89
CA ASP A 283 -20.18 -0.95 -7.23
C ASP A 283 -19.92 -1.23 -8.72
N PRO A 284 -20.51 -0.51 -9.68
CA PRO A 284 -20.22 -0.71 -11.09
C PRO A 284 -18.75 -0.49 -11.47
N ALA A 285 -17.99 0.30 -10.69
CA ALA A 285 -16.55 0.49 -10.88
C ALA A 285 -15.72 -0.60 -10.20
N TYR A 286 -16.14 -1.07 -9.01
CA TYR A 286 -15.41 -2.10 -8.25
C TYR A 286 -15.51 -3.49 -8.86
N ILE A 287 -16.70 -3.91 -9.29
CA ILE A 287 -16.96 -5.27 -9.80
C ILE A 287 -16.02 -5.65 -10.97
N PRO A 288 -15.87 -4.82 -12.04
CA PRO A 288 -14.95 -5.14 -13.13
C PRO A 288 -13.47 -5.22 -12.69
N VAL A 289 -13.05 -4.38 -11.74
CA VAL A 289 -11.69 -4.40 -11.20
C VAL A 289 -11.42 -5.70 -10.45
N VAL A 290 -12.34 -6.11 -9.57
CA VAL A 290 -12.24 -7.37 -8.83
C VAL A 290 -12.25 -8.58 -9.77
N ARG A 291 -13.13 -8.61 -10.78
CA ARG A 291 -13.16 -9.68 -11.78
C ARG A 291 -11.87 -9.82 -12.55
N ARG A 292 -11.30 -8.69 -13.00
CA ARG A 292 -10.01 -8.68 -13.71
C ARG A 292 -8.91 -9.24 -12.82
N HIS A 293 -8.78 -8.73 -11.59
CA HIS A 293 -7.74 -9.21 -10.68
C HIS A 293 -7.90 -10.68 -10.31
N LEU A 294 -9.12 -11.18 -10.13
CA LEU A 294 -9.36 -12.60 -9.91
C LEU A 294 -8.97 -13.45 -11.12
N GLY A 295 -9.23 -12.98 -12.33
CA GLY A 295 -8.74 -13.62 -13.55
C GLY A 295 -7.22 -13.71 -13.59
N ASP A 296 -6.54 -12.62 -13.24
CA ASP A 296 -5.07 -12.59 -13.11
C ASP A 296 -4.58 -13.58 -12.03
N VAL A 297 -5.23 -13.62 -10.85
CA VAL A 297 -4.87 -14.55 -9.76
C VAL A 297 -4.99 -15.99 -10.20
N VAL A 298 -6.12 -16.38 -10.83
CA VAL A 298 -6.35 -17.75 -11.31
C VAL A 298 -5.28 -18.17 -12.30
N GLN A 299 -4.90 -17.30 -13.22
CA GLN A 299 -3.86 -17.57 -14.21
C GLN A 299 -2.47 -17.66 -13.56
N LEU A 300 -2.11 -16.69 -12.71
CA LEU A 300 -0.76 -16.57 -12.12
C LEU A 300 -0.48 -17.63 -11.05
N LEU A 301 -1.50 -17.99 -10.25
CA LEU A 301 -1.39 -19.03 -9.23
C LEU A 301 -1.73 -20.44 -9.78
N GLU A 302 -2.09 -20.58 -11.06
CA GLU A 302 -2.43 -21.84 -11.72
C GLU A 302 -3.50 -22.64 -10.95
N VAL A 303 -4.71 -22.05 -10.77
CA VAL A 303 -5.80 -22.61 -9.95
C VAL A 303 -7.15 -22.60 -10.66
#